data_e85a507b95f36a67e4ac8f75f314049b
#
_entry.id   e85a507b95f36a67e4ac8f75f314049b
#
_cell.length_a   1.000
_cell.length_b   1.000
_cell.length_c   1.000
_cell.angle_alpha   90.00
_cell.angle_beta   90.00
_cell.angle_gamma   90.00
#
_symmetry.space_group_name_H-M   'P 1'
#
loop_
_entity.id
_entity.type
_entity.pdbx_description
1 polymer ?
#
loop_
_entity_poly.entity_id
_entity_poly.type
_entity_poly.pdbx_seq_one_letter_code
_entity_poly.pdbx_strand_id
1 'polypeptide(L)'
;MSDANSTVLGVIFLIRHGDRRGFYQDPTNYNPADTVITTVGLKEEVITGQYLRSVYLDESSPSFIKGINASIADPNQITVIADAAGEGGVIMNSAQALLQGLFPADASYTETLANGTTVEAPLNGYQVIESALSENDVTLEGWTSCDPFNQATADFYNSAIFNETEQANAEFFANLPQYLDGRGDVNLVNMWNIFDYMNVQNIHNATFHSRLPATMLAQARTLAAFHEYGVFTSPELGGIGNIGLRTMLPGIFEGISSIANSSDPLKIYYNAIAYKSFFTLFNMTNADTQNSSLTGLVNYAASVAIEVRQPDSGGEPVLRLQFKNGTLEDAQQTFNWFNTTGDIPVSTFTNYLAPVAINSTADWCKVCSNTQDRGCGAIAAAASQAAASQAAAANRVHQPISPVGAGFLGAGLTLFVALCMLGMLFFLGMLSVGRGRRTRQRSASPQSHDVRFVFFFSSPCLVSLFLTCFDQTNSVEKH
;
A
#
# COMPACT_ATOMS: atom_id res chain seq x y z
N MET A 1 3.50 -17.19 -31.57
CA MET A 1 2.13 -17.56 -31.94
C MET A 1 1.32 -17.38 -30.68
N SER A 2 0.41 -16.40 -30.62
CA SER A 2 -0.52 -16.31 -29.51
C SER A 2 -1.32 -17.60 -29.52
N ASP A 3 -1.25 -18.41 -28.44
CA ASP A 3 -2.15 -19.54 -28.31
C ASP A 3 -3.57 -19.01 -28.26
N ALA A 4 -4.28 -19.14 -29.40
CA ALA A 4 -5.66 -18.72 -29.55
C ALA A 4 -6.60 -19.47 -28.58
N ASN A 5 -6.09 -20.51 -27.90
CA ASN A 5 -6.84 -21.41 -27.05
C ASN A 5 -6.28 -21.39 -25.61
N SER A 6 -6.68 -20.38 -24.85
CA SER A 6 -6.40 -20.33 -23.41
C SER A 6 -7.56 -19.66 -22.69
N THR A 7 -7.89 -20.18 -21.49
CA THR A 7 -9.00 -19.70 -20.66
C THR A 7 -8.48 -18.66 -19.67
N VAL A 8 -9.16 -17.51 -19.49
CA VAL A 8 -8.82 -16.51 -18.47
C VAL A 8 -9.25 -17.04 -17.12
N LEU A 9 -8.30 -17.15 -16.19
CA LEU A 9 -8.50 -17.52 -14.79
C LEU A 9 -8.86 -16.31 -13.93
N GLY A 10 -8.27 -15.16 -14.26
CA GLY A 10 -8.46 -13.88 -13.60
C GLY A 10 -7.51 -12.82 -14.15
N VAL A 11 -7.55 -11.62 -13.57
CA VAL A 11 -6.85 -10.43 -14.09
C VAL A 11 -6.27 -9.58 -12.97
N ILE A 12 -5.05 -9.08 -13.18
CA ILE A 12 -4.46 -8.00 -12.39
C ILE A 12 -4.70 -6.70 -13.16
N PHE A 13 -5.41 -5.76 -12.57
CA PHE A 13 -5.62 -4.43 -13.14
C PHE A 13 -4.68 -3.40 -12.52
N LEU A 14 -4.13 -2.53 -13.38
CA LEU A 14 -3.54 -1.25 -13.02
C LEU A 14 -4.31 -0.19 -13.79
N ILE A 15 -5.05 0.68 -13.09
CA ILE A 15 -5.92 1.66 -13.73
C ILE A 15 -5.63 3.04 -13.20
N ARG A 16 -5.37 3.99 -14.12
CA ARG A 16 -5.18 5.39 -13.79
C ARG A 16 -6.52 6.02 -13.43
N HIS A 17 -6.52 6.91 -12.43
CA HIS A 17 -7.68 7.72 -12.09
C HIS A 17 -8.24 8.50 -13.29
N GLY A 18 -9.52 8.85 -13.23
CA GLY A 18 -10.20 9.71 -14.19
C GLY A 18 -9.79 11.17 -14.10
N ASP A 19 -10.36 12.01 -14.99
CA ASP A 19 -10.11 13.44 -15.02
C ASP A 19 -10.40 14.10 -13.67
N ARG A 20 -9.55 15.05 -13.29
CA ARG A 20 -9.60 15.77 -12.02
C ARG A 20 -9.40 17.27 -12.22
N ARG A 21 -9.73 18.05 -11.21
CA ARG A 21 -9.30 19.45 -11.15
C ARG A 21 -7.78 19.53 -11.08
N GLY A 22 -7.23 20.70 -11.47
CA GLY A 22 -5.80 20.95 -11.44
C GLY A 22 -5.22 20.68 -10.05
N PHE A 23 -4.08 20.01 -10.02
CA PHE A 23 -3.36 19.72 -8.79
C PHE A 23 -2.83 21.01 -8.15
N TYR A 24 -2.48 22.00 -8.98
CA TYR A 24 -2.00 23.33 -8.56
C TYR A 24 -3.09 24.36 -8.83
N GLN A 25 -3.80 24.75 -7.80
CA GLN A 25 -4.95 25.66 -7.90
C GLN A 25 -4.58 27.14 -7.70
N ASP A 26 -3.42 27.41 -7.08
CA ASP A 26 -2.91 28.79 -6.94
C ASP A 26 -2.50 29.34 -8.31
N PRO A 27 -3.02 30.51 -8.74
CA PRO A 27 -2.69 31.07 -10.05
C PRO A 27 -1.25 31.62 -10.15
N THR A 28 -0.53 31.71 -9.05
CA THR A 28 0.81 32.34 -9.02
C THR A 28 1.95 31.34 -8.86
N ASN A 29 1.67 30.11 -8.46
CA ASN A 29 2.68 29.08 -8.21
C ASN A 29 2.16 27.66 -8.50
N TYR A 30 3.03 26.67 -8.32
CA TYR A 30 2.73 25.26 -8.48
C TYR A 30 2.74 24.50 -7.14
N ASN A 31 2.35 25.15 -6.05
CA ASN A 31 2.20 24.45 -4.78
C ASN A 31 1.02 23.48 -4.86
N PRO A 32 1.20 22.21 -4.47
CA PRO A 32 0.14 21.24 -4.47
C PRO A 32 -1.04 21.69 -3.58
N ALA A 33 -2.23 21.45 -4.07
CA ALA A 33 -3.46 21.65 -3.30
C ALA A 33 -4.34 20.41 -3.46
N ASP A 34 -5.25 20.21 -2.51
CA ASP A 34 -6.23 19.13 -2.61
C ASP A 34 -7.02 19.27 -3.91
N THR A 35 -7.10 18.17 -4.64
CA THR A 35 -7.86 18.10 -5.87
C THR A 35 -9.04 17.15 -5.73
N VAL A 36 -10.01 17.24 -6.64
CA VAL A 36 -11.20 16.40 -6.65
C VAL A 36 -11.43 15.86 -8.05
N ILE A 37 -11.96 14.64 -8.13
CA ILE A 37 -12.42 14.08 -9.40
C ILE A 37 -13.53 14.94 -9.99
N THR A 38 -13.57 15.07 -11.29
CA THR A 38 -14.62 15.81 -11.99
C THR A 38 -15.75 14.87 -12.44
N THR A 39 -16.86 15.45 -12.88
CA THR A 39 -17.94 14.67 -13.53
C THR A 39 -17.45 13.96 -14.80
N VAL A 40 -16.48 14.56 -15.51
CA VAL A 40 -15.82 13.91 -16.66
C VAL A 40 -15.08 12.67 -16.20
N GLY A 41 -14.24 12.80 -15.16
CA GLY A 41 -13.48 11.68 -14.61
C GLY A 41 -14.35 10.55 -14.06
N LEU A 42 -15.42 10.88 -13.34
CA LEU A 42 -16.40 9.87 -12.90
C LEU A 42 -16.99 9.10 -14.09
N LYS A 43 -17.35 9.82 -15.17
CA LYS A 43 -17.88 9.20 -16.37
C LYS A 43 -16.83 8.34 -17.09
N GLU A 44 -15.59 8.79 -17.18
CA GLU A 44 -14.49 8.02 -17.78
C GLU A 44 -14.29 6.69 -17.06
N GLU A 45 -14.31 6.69 -15.73
CA GLU A 45 -14.16 5.48 -14.93
C GLU A 45 -15.36 4.52 -15.08
N VAL A 46 -16.59 5.05 -15.07
CA VAL A 46 -17.78 4.21 -15.31
C VAL A 46 -17.72 3.57 -16.70
N ILE A 47 -17.33 4.31 -17.75
CA ILE A 47 -17.18 3.79 -19.11
C ILE A 47 -16.09 2.71 -19.15
N THR A 48 -14.95 2.94 -18.49
CA THR A 48 -13.88 1.94 -18.42
C THR A 48 -14.37 0.69 -17.66
N GLY A 49 -15.09 0.85 -16.56
CA GLY A 49 -15.69 -0.28 -15.83
C GLY A 49 -16.69 -1.07 -16.69
N GLN A 50 -17.56 -0.38 -17.45
CA GLN A 50 -18.50 -1.02 -18.41
C GLN A 50 -17.77 -1.77 -19.52
N TYR A 51 -16.70 -1.19 -20.04
CA TYR A 51 -15.85 -1.85 -21.02
C TYR A 51 -15.23 -3.13 -20.44
N LEU A 52 -14.59 -3.05 -19.28
CA LEU A 52 -13.97 -4.21 -18.61
C LEU A 52 -15.02 -5.28 -18.27
N ARG A 53 -16.24 -4.88 -17.90
CA ARG A 53 -17.39 -5.79 -17.74
C ARG A 53 -17.67 -6.56 -19.01
N SER A 54 -17.77 -5.87 -20.16
CA SER A 54 -18.04 -6.51 -21.45
C SER A 54 -16.93 -7.47 -21.89
N VAL A 55 -15.68 -7.25 -21.44
CA VAL A 55 -14.55 -8.11 -21.77
C VAL A 55 -14.43 -9.29 -20.81
N TYR A 56 -14.58 -9.06 -19.51
CA TYR A 56 -14.19 -10.03 -18.49
C TYR A 56 -15.37 -10.69 -17.76
N LEU A 57 -16.55 -10.07 -17.77
CA LEU A 57 -17.74 -10.54 -17.06
C LEU A 57 -18.89 -10.96 -17.98
N ASP A 58 -18.74 -10.83 -19.30
CA ASP A 58 -19.71 -11.32 -20.28
C ASP A 58 -19.30 -12.74 -20.72
N GLU A 59 -20.18 -13.72 -20.48
CA GLU A 59 -19.91 -15.14 -20.81
C GLU A 59 -19.70 -15.37 -22.32
N SER A 60 -20.17 -14.46 -23.17
CA SER A 60 -19.95 -14.53 -24.62
C SER A 60 -18.57 -14.02 -25.05
N SER A 61 -17.85 -13.34 -24.14
CA SER A 61 -16.53 -12.79 -24.42
C SER A 61 -15.45 -13.87 -24.47
N PRO A 62 -14.50 -13.81 -25.43
CA PRO A 62 -13.36 -14.72 -25.46
C PRO A 62 -12.39 -14.55 -24.27
N SER A 63 -12.52 -13.44 -23.53
CA SER A 63 -11.75 -13.16 -22.32
C SER A 63 -12.59 -13.24 -21.05
N PHE A 64 -13.75 -13.90 -21.09
CA PHE A 64 -14.56 -14.15 -19.90
C PHE A 64 -13.76 -14.87 -18.81
N ILE A 65 -13.79 -14.33 -17.60
CA ILE A 65 -13.11 -14.93 -16.44
C ILE A 65 -13.94 -16.12 -15.94
N LYS A 66 -13.40 -17.31 -16.08
CA LYS A 66 -14.08 -18.54 -15.67
C LYS A 66 -14.33 -18.58 -14.15
N GLY A 67 -15.61 -18.70 -13.79
CA GLY A 67 -16.04 -18.87 -12.40
C GLY A 67 -16.17 -17.56 -11.60
N ILE A 68 -16.06 -16.40 -12.26
CA ILE A 68 -16.40 -15.12 -11.63
C ILE A 68 -17.90 -15.00 -11.41
N ASN A 69 -18.32 -14.38 -10.32
CA ASN A 69 -19.69 -13.94 -10.14
C ASN A 69 -19.89 -12.62 -10.93
N ALA A 70 -20.46 -12.73 -12.12
CA ALA A 70 -20.66 -11.56 -12.99
C ALA A 70 -21.84 -10.68 -12.56
N SER A 71 -22.71 -11.15 -11.68
CA SER A 71 -23.91 -10.43 -11.24
C SER A 71 -23.67 -9.60 -9.99
N ILE A 72 -22.79 -10.06 -9.09
CA ILE A 72 -22.57 -9.46 -7.77
C ILE A 72 -21.07 -9.33 -7.54
N ALA A 73 -20.63 -8.19 -7.04
CA ALA A 73 -19.25 -8.00 -6.56
C ALA A 73 -19.03 -8.88 -5.31
N ASP A 74 -18.41 -10.04 -5.50
CA ASP A 74 -18.06 -10.94 -4.40
C ASP A 74 -16.72 -10.53 -3.79
N PRO A 75 -16.66 -10.09 -2.52
CA PRO A 75 -15.43 -9.65 -1.89
C PRO A 75 -14.37 -10.75 -1.74
N ASN A 76 -14.74 -12.03 -1.90
CA ASN A 76 -13.77 -13.12 -1.96
C ASN A 76 -13.12 -13.28 -3.33
N GLN A 77 -13.75 -12.75 -4.39
CA GLN A 77 -13.25 -12.84 -5.76
C GLN A 77 -12.51 -11.59 -6.22
N ILE A 78 -12.63 -10.49 -5.49
CA ILE A 78 -12.14 -9.18 -5.92
C ILE A 78 -11.38 -8.51 -4.78
N THR A 79 -10.14 -8.14 -5.03
CA THR A 79 -9.35 -7.25 -4.16
C THR A 79 -9.15 -5.93 -4.88
N VAL A 80 -9.40 -4.82 -4.20
CA VAL A 80 -9.20 -3.46 -4.73
C VAL A 80 -8.35 -2.67 -3.76
N ILE A 81 -7.23 -2.15 -4.25
CA ILE A 81 -6.33 -1.27 -3.49
C ILE A 81 -6.26 0.06 -4.22
N ALA A 82 -6.54 1.15 -3.52
CA ALA A 82 -6.47 2.49 -4.07
C ALA A 82 -5.39 3.31 -3.38
N ASP A 83 -4.55 3.96 -4.16
CA ASP A 83 -3.64 4.98 -3.67
C ASP A 83 -4.45 6.15 -3.11
N ALA A 84 -4.36 6.36 -1.81
CA ALA A 84 -5.10 7.38 -1.09
C ALA A 84 -4.19 8.55 -0.65
N ALA A 85 -2.95 8.58 -1.15
CA ALA A 85 -1.98 9.62 -0.88
C ALA A 85 -1.95 10.69 -1.98
N GLY A 86 -1.50 11.88 -1.65
CA GLY A 86 -1.07 12.93 -2.56
C GLY A 86 -2.16 13.63 -3.38
N GLU A 87 -3.18 12.95 -3.85
CA GLU A 87 -4.20 13.49 -4.77
C GLU A 87 -5.60 13.61 -4.14
N GLY A 88 -5.69 13.78 -2.83
CA GLY A 88 -6.99 13.84 -2.14
C GLY A 88 -7.81 12.57 -2.34
N GLY A 89 -9.12 12.69 -2.55
CA GLY A 89 -9.99 11.53 -2.77
C GLY A 89 -10.09 11.05 -4.22
N VAL A 90 -9.31 11.60 -5.16
CA VAL A 90 -9.48 11.37 -6.61
C VAL A 90 -9.37 9.90 -6.99
N ILE A 91 -8.31 9.22 -6.55
CA ILE A 91 -8.06 7.82 -6.94
C ILE A 91 -9.08 6.89 -6.28
N MET A 92 -9.42 7.12 -5.01
CA MET A 92 -10.47 6.38 -4.31
C MET A 92 -11.84 6.56 -5.01
N ASN A 93 -12.20 7.79 -5.38
CA ASN A 93 -13.45 8.07 -6.09
C ASN A 93 -13.45 7.47 -7.50
N SER A 94 -12.29 7.43 -8.16
CA SER A 94 -12.11 6.74 -9.45
C SER A 94 -12.37 5.25 -9.32
N ALA A 95 -11.79 4.60 -8.32
CA ALA A 95 -12.02 3.18 -8.05
C ALA A 95 -13.50 2.88 -7.78
N GLN A 96 -14.18 3.72 -7.00
CA GLN A 96 -15.62 3.60 -6.75
C GLN A 96 -16.45 3.75 -8.02
N ALA A 97 -16.13 4.71 -8.89
CA ALA A 97 -16.84 4.94 -10.15
C ALA A 97 -16.63 3.79 -11.14
N LEU A 98 -15.39 3.28 -11.23
CA LEU A 98 -15.07 2.12 -12.06
C LEU A 98 -15.89 0.89 -11.61
N LEU A 99 -15.94 0.62 -10.31
CA LEU A 99 -16.72 -0.50 -9.77
C LEU A 99 -18.20 -0.39 -10.05
N GLN A 100 -18.78 0.82 -10.13
CA GLN A 100 -20.16 1.02 -10.58
C GLN A 100 -20.37 0.66 -12.05
N GLY A 101 -19.37 0.87 -12.89
CA GLY A 101 -19.38 0.42 -14.27
C GLY A 101 -19.20 -1.09 -14.42
N LEU A 102 -18.31 -1.66 -13.62
CA LEU A 102 -17.99 -3.09 -13.63
C LEU A 102 -19.13 -3.94 -13.06
N PHE A 103 -19.78 -3.46 -11.99
CA PHE A 103 -20.92 -4.08 -11.30
C PHE A 103 -22.05 -3.06 -11.15
N PRO A 104 -22.81 -2.75 -12.22
CA PRO A 104 -23.87 -1.76 -12.15
C PRO A 104 -25.00 -2.22 -11.22
N ALA A 105 -25.60 -1.27 -10.52
CA ALA A 105 -26.68 -1.52 -9.55
C ALA A 105 -28.04 -1.73 -10.27
N ASP A 106 -28.10 -2.71 -11.15
CA ASP A 106 -29.31 -3.08 -11.92
C ASP A 106 -30.05 -4.30 -11.34
N ALA A 107 -29.45 -4.99 -10.38
CA ALA A 107 -30.05 -6.11 -9.68
C ALA A 107 -30.46 -5.73 -8.25
N SER A 108 -31.53 -6.31 -7.79
CA SER A 108 -31.98 -6.15 -6.40
C SER A 108 -31.35 -7.20 -5.51
N TYR A 109 -30.76 -6.75 -4.42
CA TYR A 109 -30.33 -7.60 -3.32
C TYR A 109 -31.53 -7.84 -2.41
N THR A 110 -31.98 -9.08 -2.27
CA THR A 110 -33.13 -9.40 -1.43
C THR A 110 -32.73 -10.32 -0.29
N GLU A 111 -33.21 -10.02 0.92
CA GLU A 111 -33.06 -10.86 2.10
C GLU A 111 -34.42 -11.03 2.79
N THR A 112 -34.75 -12.25 3.14
CA THR A 112 -35.94 -12.51 3.96
C THR A 112 -35.53 -12.63 5.42
N LEU A 113 -36.00 -11.69 6.22
CA LEU A 113 -35.72 -11.61 7.65
C LEU A 113 -36.45 -12.74 8.40
N ALA A 114 -36.06 -13.00 9.64
CA ALA A 114 -36.63 -14.02 10.50
C ALA A 114 -38.15 -13.83 10.78
N ASN A 115 -38.67 -12.62 10.67
CA ASN A 115 -40.09 -12.28 10.79
C ASN A 115 -40.88 -12.47 9.48
N GLY A 116 -40.26 -12.98 8.41
CA GLY A 116 -40.88 -13.19 7.11
C GLY A 116 -40.91 -11.93 6.20
N THR A 117 -40.41 -10.79 6.65
CA THR A 117 -40.33 -9.58 5.83
C THR A 117 -39.19 -9.71 4.83
N THR A 118 -39.41 -9.45 3.54
CA THR A 118 -38.38 -9.35 2.53
C THR A 118 -37.90 -7.89 2.43
N VAL A 119 -36.60 -7.69 2.59
CA VAL A 119 -35.92 -6.42 2.36
C VAL A 119 -35.21 -6.49 1.02
N GLU A 120 -35.33 -5.43 0.24
CA GLU A 120 -34.71 -5.29 -1.08
C GLU A 120 -33.81 -4.05 -1.08
N ALA A 121 -32.59 -4.19 -1.59
CA ALA A 121 -31.66 -3.08 -1.81
C ALA A 121 -31.14 -3.10 -3.24
N PRO A 122 -31.17 -1.98 -3.97
CA PRO A 122 -30.74 -1.90 -5.35
C PRO A 122 -29.20 -1.79 -5.44
N LEU A 123 -28.50 -2.80 -4.93
CA LEU A 123 -27.04 -2.85 -4.89
C LEU A 123 -26.56 -4.20 -5.46
N ASN A 124 -25.53 -4.16 -6.29
CA ASN A 124 -24.88 -5.37 -6.81
C ASN A 124 -23.75 -5.87 -5.91
N GLY A 125 -23.99 -5.91 -4.61
CA GLY A 125 -22.98 -6.20 -3.62
C GLY A 125 -22.15 -4.97 -3.26
N TYR A 126 -21.38 -5.09 -2.20
CA TYR A 126 -20.49 -4.05 -1.72
C TYR A 126 -19.04 -4.52 -1.83
N GLN A 127 -18.22 -3.80 -2.59
CA GLN A 127 -16.80 -4.08 -2.71
C GLN A 127 -16.01 -3.16 -1.78
N VAL A 128 -15.24 -3.75 -0.89
CA VAL A 128 -14.30 -3.01 -0.04
C VAL A 128 -13.14 -2.52 -0.89
N ILE A 129 -12.78 -1.24 -0.71
CA ILE A 129 -11.59 -0.65 -1.30
C ILE A 129 -10.59 -0.38 -0.17
N GLU A 130 -9.45 -1.02 -0.23
CA GLU A 130 -8.37 -0.79 0.71
C GLU A 130 -7.62 0.51 0.36
N SER A 131 -7.40 1.35 1.37
CA SER A 131 -6.64 2.58 1.21
C SER A 131 -5.16 2.35 1.43
N ALA A 132 -4.34 2.59 0.43
CA ALA A 132 -2.90 2.69 0.57
C ALA A 132 -2.53 4.13 0.96
N LEU A 133 -2.48 4.42 2.27
CA LEU A 133 -2.08 5.71 2.81
C LEU A 133 -0.56 5.81 2.90
N SER A 134 0.02 6.88 2.38
CA SER A 134 1.48 7.06 2.32
C SER A 134 2.17 7.05 3.69
N GLU A 135 1.46 7.36 4.77
CA GLU A 135 2.01 7.31 6.12
C GLU A 135 2.27 5.87 6.60
N ASN A 136 1.53 4.90 6.08
CA ASN A 136 1.51 3.52 6.57
C ASN A 136 1.86 2.49 5.50
N ASP A 137 1.76 2.86 4.21
CA ASP A 137 1.94 1.97 3.08
C ASP A 137 2.83 2.60 2.02
N VAL A 138 3.83 1.87 1.57
CA VAL A 138 4.80 2.29 0.55
C VAL A 138 4.49 1.68 -0.82
N THR A 139 3.47 0.84 -0.95
CA THR A 139 3.26 -0.01 -2.13
C THR A 139 2.94 0.77 -3.39
N LEU A 140 2.01 1.73 -3.32
CA LEU A 140 1.53 2.44 -4.51
C LEU A 140 2.26 3.77 -4.80
N GLU A 141 2.98 4.34 -3.82
CA GLU A 141 3.80 5.55 -3.95
C GLU A 141 5.21 5.35 -3.41
N GLY A 142 5.93 4.34 -3.86
CA GLY A 142 7.26 3.99 -3.37
C GLY A 142 8.33 5.08 -3.50
N TRP A 143 8.12 6.07 -4.36
CA TRP A 143 9.04 7.20 -4.62
C TRP A 143 8.94 8.31 -3.58
N THR A 144 7.82 8.44 -2.86
CA THR A 144 7.58 9.49 -1.88
C THR A 144 8.46 9.31 -0.64
N SER A 145 9.14 10.37 -0.17
CA SER A 145 10.10 10.34 0.94
C SER A 145 11.28 9.37 0.73
N CYS A 146 11.78 9.26 -0.51
CA CYS A 146 12.87 8.36 -0.88
C CYS A 146 14.08 9.18 -1.39
N ASP A 147 15.05 9.43 -0.51
CA ASP A 147 16.21 10.28 -0.84
C ASP A 147 17.01 9.81 -2.08
N PRO A 148 17.31 8.51 -2.28
CA PRO A 148 17.96 8.05 -3.49
C PRO A 148 17.14 8.31 -4.76
N PHE A 149 15.79 8.28 -4.69
CA PHE A 149 14.95 8.65 -5.83
C PHE A 149 15.05 10.14 -6.13
N ASN A 150 15.00 10.99 -5.10
CA ASN A 150 15.18 12.45 -5.26
C ASN A 150 16.56 12.77 -5.85
N GLN A 151 17.61 12.07 -5.43
CA GLN A 151 18.96 12.24 -5.98
C GLN A 151 19.03 11.80 -7.45
N ALA A 152 18.47 10.65 -7.81
CA ALA A 152 18.43 10.17 -9.19
C ALA A 152 17.65 11.13 -10.11
N THR A 153 16.58 11.73 -9.62
CA THR A 153 15.82 12.77 -10.30
C THR A 153 16.70 14.01 -10.56
N ALA A 154 17.44 14.46 -9.55
CA ALA A 154 18.37 15.59 -9.69
C ALA A 154 19.50 15.27 -10.67
N ASP A 155 20.02 14.05 -10.65
CA ASP A 155 21.06 13.59 -11.59
C ASP A 155 20.53 13.57 -13.04
N PHE A 156 19.27 13.13 -13.24
CA PHE A 156 18.61 13.19 -14.55
C PHE A 156 18.48 14.63 -15.05
N TYR A 157 18.06 15.59 -14.21
CA TYR A 157 17.97 17.00 -14.59
C TYR A 157 19.34 17.62 -14.97
N ASN A 158 20.44 17.09 -14.43
CA ASN A 158 21.80 17.51 -14.77
C ASN A 158 22.41 16.74 -15.96
N SER A 159 21.68 15.77 -16.53
CA SER A 159 22.18 14.94 -17.63
C SER A 159 22.31 15.72 -18.95
N ALA A 160 23.19 15.25 -19.83
CA ALA A 160 23.37 15.84 -21.17
C ALA A 160 22.04 15.80 -21.96
N ILE A 161 21.34 14.68 -21.98
CA ILE A 161 20.10 14.52 -22.73
C ILE A 161 19.00 15.46 -22.24
N PHE A 162 18.91 15.71 -20.94
CA PHE A 162 17.94 16.66 -20.38
C PHE A 162 18.25 18.09 -20.84
N ASN A 163 19.50 18.52 -20.68
CA ASN A 163 19.94 19.85 -21.08
C ASN A 163 19.83 20.08 -22.60
N GLU A 164 20.17 19.10 -23.42
CA GLU A 164 20.00 19.15 -24.88
C GLU A 164 18.52 19.26 -25.26
N THR A 165 17.66 18.53 -24.60
CA THR A 165 16.19 18.58 -24.82
C THR A 165 15.64 19.95 -24.44
N GLU A 166 16.06 20.54 -23.33
CA GLU A 166 15.64 21.88 -22.92
C GLU A 166 16.10 22.93 -23.94
N GLN A 167 17.35 22.88 -24.34
CA GLN A 167 17.92 23.83 -25.36
C GLN A 167 17.20 23.68 -26.71
N ALA A 168 16.94 22.47 -27.16
CA ALA A 168 16.25 22.22 -28.42
C ALA A 168 14.79 22.76 -28.43
N ASN A 169 14.19 22.95 -27.24
CA ASN A 169 12.83 23.46 -27.08
C ASN A 169 12.79 24.91 -26.52
N ALA A 170 13.89 25.66 -26.55
CA ALA A 170 13.97 26.99 -25.97
C ALA A 170 12.91 27.97 -26.54
N GLU A 171 12.59 27.89 -27.83
CA GLU A 171 11.55 28.70 -28.46
C GLU A 171 10.15 28.34 -27.92
N PHE A 172 9.91 27.06 -27.71
CA PHE A 172 8.66 26.59 -27.09
C PHE A 172 8.50 27.17 -25.68
N PHE A 173 9.53 27.06 -24.84
CA PHE A 173 9.49 27.61 -23.47
C PHE A 173 9.31 29.15 -23.48
N ALA A 174 9.94 29.87 -24.42
CA ALA A 174 9.76 31.31 -24.56
C ALA A 174 8.32 31.70 -24.92
N ASN A 175 7.57 30.82 -25.58
CA ASN A 175 6.19 31.06 -26.01
C ASN A 175 5.14 30.59 -24.97
N LEU A 176 5.50 29.81 -23.92
CA LEU A 176 4.57 29.30 -22.94
C LEU A 176 3.93 30.35 -22.00
N PRO A 177 4.63 31.41 -21.54
CA PRO A 177 4.13 32.35 -20.53
C PRO A 177 2.74 32.92 -20.84
N GLN A 178 2.42 33.15 -22.12
CA GLN A 178 1.09 33.66 -22.52
C GLN A 178 -0.07 32.71 -22.20
N TYR A 179 0.21 31.44 -21.89
CA TYR A 179 -0.76 30.40 -21.56
C TYR A 179 -0.74 29.99 -20.07
N LEU A 180 0.13 30.62 -19.25
CA LEU A 180 0.35 30.17 -17.87
C LEU A 180 -0.21 31.10 -16.81
N ASP A 181 -0.96 32.15 -17.22
CA ASP A 181 -1.63 33.11 -16.34
C ASP A 181 -0.72 33.67 -15.24
N GLY A 182 0.55 34.01 -15.62
CA GLY A 182 1.55 34.62 -14.73
C GLY A 182 2.36 33.63 -13.88
N ARG A 183 2.14 32.32 -14.02
CA ARG A 183 3.00 31.31 -13.35
C ARG A 183 4.42 31.35 -13.88
N GLY A 184 5.38 31.27 -12.94
CA GLY A 184 6.83 31.23 -13.22
C GLY A 184 7.35 29.83 -13.54
N ASP A 185 8.66 29.68 -13.41
CA ASP A 185 9.40 28.41 -13.56
C ASP A 185 9.10 27.66 -14.88
N VAL A 186 9.17 28.42 -15.99
CA VAL A 186 8.89 27.92 -17.33
C VAL A 186 10.15 27.24 -17.90
N ASN A 187 10.32 25.98 -17.57
CA ASN A 187 11.49 25.16 -17.93
C ASN A 187 11.10 23.68 -18.01
N LEU A 188 12.03 22.85 -18.47
CA LEU A 188 11.79 21.41 -18.61
C LEU A 188 11.61 20.70 -17.26
N VAL A 189 12.30 21.15 -16.20
CA VAL A 189 12.15 20.57 -14.84
C VAL A 189 10.71 20.67 -14.35
N ASN A 190 10.01 21.77 -14.70
CA ASN A 190 8.63 21.98 -14.27
C ASN A 190 7.58 21.57 -15.33
N MET A 191 8.00 20.88 -16.39
CA MET A 191 7.15 20.66 -17.56
C MET A 191 5.93 19.77 -17.26
N TRP A 192 6.04 18.83 -16.34
CA TRP A 192 4.92 17.99 -15.93
C TRP A 192 3.79 18.81 -15.26
N ASN A 193 4.13 19.78 -14.43
CA ASN A 193 3.20 20.72 -13.82
C ASN A 193 2.57 21.67 -14.86
N ILE A 194 3.39 22.20 -15.75
CA ILE A 194 2.95 23.07 -16.83
C ILE A 194 1.94 22.32 -17.71
N PHE A 195 2.26 21.10 -18.10
CA PHE A 195 1.34 20.30 -18.91
C PHE A 195 0.04 19.98 -18.14
N ASP A 196 0.11 19.60 -16.87
CA ASP A 196 -1.09 19.34 -16.06
C ASP A 196 -2.01 20.55 -16.03
N TYR A 197 -1.45 21.72 -15.73
CA TYR A 197 -2.19 22.99 -15.77
C TYR A 197 -2.85 23.23 -17.13
N MET A 198 -2.06 23.18 -18.20
CA MET A 198 -2.57 23.44 -19.56
C MET A 198 -3.66 22.42 -19.97
N ASN A 199 -3.48 21.15 -19.64
CA ASN A 199 -4.43 20.11 -19.97
C ASN A 199 -5.76 20.29 -19.21
N VAL A 200 -5.72 20.55 -17.91
CA VAL A 200 -6.92 20.77 -17.10
C VAL A 200 -7.66 22.04 -17.55
N GLN A 201 -6.94 23.13 -17.82
CA GLN A 201 -7.53 24.36 -18.36
C GLN A 201 -8.14 24.13 -19.76
N ASN A 202 -7.48 23.34 -20.61
CA ASN A 202 -8.01 23.01 -21.93
C ASN A 202 -9.31 22.20 -21.86
N ILE A 203 -9.47 21.34 -20.86
CA ILE A 203 -10.69 20.54 -20.67
C ILE A 203 -11.81 21.37 -20.06
N HIS A 204 -11.52 22.18 -19.03
CA HIS A 204 -12.55 22.78 -18.18
C HIS A 204 -12.77 24.28 -18.36
N ASN A 205 -11.93 24.97 -19.13
CA ASN A 205 -12.03 26.41 -19.35
C ASN A 205 -12.22 26.72 -20.83
N ALA A 206 -13.44 27.08 -21.24
CA ALA A 206 -13.78 27.36 -22.64
C ALA A 206 -12.94 28.50 -23.25
N THR A 207 -12.64 29.55 -22.48
CA THR A 207 -11.79 30.65 -22.93
C THR A 207 -10.35 30.20 -23.16
N PHE A 208 -9.81 29.39 -22.26
CA PHE A 208 -8.49 28.82 -22.41
C PHE A 208 -8.42 27.89 -23.62
N HIS A 209 -9.39 26.98 -23.75
CA HIS A 209 -9.50 26.06 -24.86
C HIS A 209 -9.50 26.78 -26.22
N SER A 210 -10.25 27.88 -26.34
CA SER A 210 -10.36 28.63 -27.61
C SER A 210 -9.06 29.34 -28.01
N ARG A 211 -8.18 29.66 -27.08
CA ARG A 211 -6.91 30.36 -27.33
C ARG A 211 -5.68 29.45 -27.42
N LEU A 212 -5.75 28.21 -26.90
CA LEU A 212 -4.62 27.30 -26.89
C LEU A 212 -4.50 26.52 -28.20
N PRO A 213 -3.41 26.66 -28.96
CA PRO A 213 -3.17 25.82 -30.13
C PRO A 213 -2.99 24.35 -29.72
N ALA A 214 -3.64 23.43 -30.46
CA ALA A 214 -3.52 21.99 -30.21
C ALA A 214 -2.05 21.50 -30.31
N THR A 215 -1.26 22.09 -31.20
CA THR A 215 0.18 21.80 -31.35
C THR A 215 0.98 22.19 -30.11
N MET A 216 0.62 23.29 -29.46
CA MET A 216 1.26 23.74 -28.21
C MET A 216 0.99 22.76 -27.08
N LEU A 217 -0.26 22.32 -26.92
CA LEU A 217 -0.62 21.31 -25.91
C LEU A 217 0.04 19.95 -26.21
N ALA A 218 0.09 19.54 -27.46
CA ALA A 218 0.75 18.29 -27.87
C ALA A 218 2.24 18.30 -27.57
N GLN A 219 2.95 19.43 -27.84
CA GLN A 219 4.35 19.57 -27.52
C GLN A 219 4.57 19.59 -26.01
N ALA A 220 3.73 20.29 -25.24
CA ALA A 220 3.73 20.26 -23.78
C ALA A 220 3.64 18.83 -23.24
N ARG A 221 2.68 18.03 -23.78
CA ARG A 221 2.50 16.63 -23.44
C ARG A 221 3.74 15.78 -23.73
N THR A 222 4.37 16.00 -24.89
CA THR A 222 5.58 15.26 -25.30
C THR A 222 6.73 15.53 -24.35
N LEU A 223 6.95 16.80 -23.99
CA LEU A 223 8.04 17.19 -23.07
C LEU A 223 7.74 16.74 -21.62
N ALA A 224 6.49 16.79 -21.19
CA ALA A 224 6.10 16.22 -19.91
C ALA A 224 6.29 14.69 -19.88
N ALA A 225 5.98 13.99 -20.97
CA ALA A 225 6.24 12.55 -21.08
C ALA A 225 7.73 12.22 -21.03
N PHE A 226 8.58 13.00 -21.73
CA PHE A 226 10.03 12.87 -21.64
C PHE A 226 10.53 13.05 -20.20
N HIS A 227 10.06 14.10 -19.52
CA HIS A 227 10.40 14.36 -18.14
C HIS A 227 10.02 13.19 -17.23
N GLU A 228 8.75 12.80 -17.24
CA GLU A 228 8.21 11.77 -16.35
C GLU A 228 8.81 10.38 -16.65
N TYR A 229 9.00 10.05 -17.91
CA TYR A 229 9.66 8.80 -18.28
C TYR A 229 11.09 8.73 -17.73
N GLY A 230 11.87 9.82 -17.86
CA GLY A 230 13.23 9.86 -17.32
C GLY A 230 13.29 9.80 -15.79
N VAL A 231 12.30 10.36 -15.10
CA VAL A 231 12.20 10.31 -13.63
C VAL A 231 11.74 8.93 -13.13
N PHE A 232 10.73 8.33 -13.78
CA PHE A 232 10.08 7.09 -13.32
C PHE A 232 10.54 5.84 -14.05
N THR A 233 11.74 5.87 -14.66
CA THR A 233 12.40 4.67 -15.22
C THR A 233 13.88 4.63 -14.87
N SER A 234 14.48 3.48 -15.01
CA SER A 234 15.94 3.28 -14.92
C SER A 234 16.36 2.24 -15.93
N PRO A 235 17.57 2.36 -16.53
CA PRO A 235 18.11 1.34 -17.42
C PRO A 235 18.31 -0.02 -16.73
N GLU A 236 18.72 0.02 -15.45
CA GLU A 236 18.88 -1.19 -14.63
C GLU A 236 17.54 -1.59 -14.04
N LEU A 237 17.21 -2.87 -14.13
CA LEU A 237 15.95 -3.43 -13.62
C LEU A 237 15.68 -3.07 -12.14
N GLY A 238 16.74 -3.15 -11.30
CA GLY A 238 16.70 -2.77 -9.88
C GLY A 238 16.95 -1.29 -9.60
N GLY A 239 17.06 -0.44 -10.64
CA GLY A 239 17.32 0.99 -10.50
C GLY A 239 16.21 1.72 -9.71
N ILE A 240 16.58 2.84 -9.10
CA ILE A 240 15.68 3.55 -8.18
C ILE A 240 14.53 4.23 -8.92
N GLY A 241 14.69 4.67 -10.17
CA GLY A 241 13.61 5.21 -10.99
C GLY A 241 12.48 4.19 -11.22
N ASN A 242 12.80 2.89 -11.15
CA ASN A 242 11.81 1.80 -11.26
C ASN A 242 11.06 1.49 -9.96
N ILE A 243 11.23 2.31 -8.91
CA ILE A 243 10.65 2.05 -7.59
C ILE A 243 9.12 1.94 -7.62
N GLY A 244 8.44 2.66 -8.53
CA GLY A 244 6.99 2.70 -8.64
C GLY A 244 6.35 1.33 -8.90
N LEU A 245 6.99 0.43 -9.65
CA LEU A 245 6.52 -0.96 -9.79
C LEU A 245 7.16 -1.87 -8.76
N ARG A 246 8.44 -1.69 -8.42
CA ARG A 246 9.17 -2.57 -7.50
C ARG A 246 8.47 -2.75 -6.15
N THR A 247 7.80 -1.71 -5.65
CA THR A 247 6.99 -1.77 -4.43
C THR A 247 5.63 -2.44 -4.63
N MET A 248 5.08 -2.43 -5.84
CA MET A 248 3.82 -3.10 -6.18
C MET A 248 3.98 -4.60 -6.47
N LEU A 249 5.19 -5.03 -6.85
CA LEU A 249 5.45 -6.43 -7.27
C LEU A 249 5.01 -7.49 -6.27
N PRO A 250 5.22 -7.35 -4.94
CA PRO A 250 4.76 -8.37 -3.98
C PRO A 250 3.27 -8.64 -4.07
N GLY A 251 2.42 -7.59 -4.09
CA GLY A 251 0.97 -7.72 -4.23
C GLY A 251 0.56 -8.28 -5.60
N ILE A 252 1.26 -7.88 -6.68
CA ILE A 252 1.03 -8.43 -8.02
C ILE A 252 1.36 -9.93 -8.07
N PHE A 253 2.48 -10.35 -7.47
CA PHE A 253 2.86 -11.78 -7.40
C PHE A 253 1.85 -12.59 -6.58
N GLU A 254 1.40 -12.06 -5.44
CA GLU A 254 0.36 -12.68 -4.62
C GLU A 254 -0.94 -12.82 -5.41
N GLY A 255 -1.40 -11.75 -6.06
CA GLY A 255 -2.59 -11.77 -6.91
C GLY A 255 -2.50 -12.81 -8.05
N ILE A 256 -1.38 -12.85 -8.77
CA ILE A 256 -1.14 -13.85 -9.82
C ILE A 256 -1.16 -15.28 -9.24
N SER A 257 -0.49 -15.49 -8.11
CA SER A 257 -0.42 -16.80 -7.45
C SER A 257 -1.78 -17.29 -6.98
N SER A 258 -2.58 -16.40 -6.35
CA SER A 258 -3.94 -16.69 -5.91
C SER A 258 -4.85 -17.01 -7.09
N ILE A 259 -4.83 -16.21 -8.16
CA ILE A 259 -5.65 -16.45 -9.36
C ILE A 259 -5.27 -17.77 -10.05
N ALA A 260 -3.97 -18.11 -10.10
CA ALA A 260 -3.50 -19.35 -10.70
C ALA A 260 -3.83 -20.58 -9.84
N ASN A 261 -4.14 -20.40 -8.55
CA ASN A 261 -4.49 -21.48 -7.63
C ASN A 261 -6.00 -21.76 -7.68
N SER A 262 -6.38 -22.91 -8.20
CA SER A 262 -7.80 -23.31 -8.32
C SER A 262 -8.56 -23.42 -6.99
N SER A 263 -7.86 -23.46 -5.85
CA SER A 263 -8.45 -23.49 -4.50
C SER A 263 -8.69 -22.10 -3.92
N ASP A 264 -8.15 -21.05 -4.54
CA ASP A 264 -8.32 -19.67 -4.13
C ASP A 264 -9.47 -19.04 -4.95
N PRO A 265 -10.42 -18.34 -4.32
CA PRO A 265 -11.54 -17.73 -5.03
C PRO A 265 -11.15 -16.49 -5.85
N LEU A 266 -10.00 -15.85 -5.61
CA LEU A 266 -9.61 -14.59 -6.23
C LEU A 266 -9.67 -14.63 -7.77
N LYS A 267 -10.27 -13.60 -8.37
CA LYS A 267 -10.41 -13.45 -9.82
C LYS A 267 -9.92 -12.11 -10.35
N ILE A 268 -10.05 -11.07 -9.54
CA ILE A 268 -9.63 -9.71 -9.90
C ILE A 268 -8.79 -9.12 -8.77
N TYR A 269 -7.59 -8.66 -9.09
CA TYR A 269 -6.75 -7.86 -8.21
C TYR A 269 -6.54 -6.49 -8.86
N TYR A 270 -7.19 -5.46 -8.31
CA TYR A 270 -7.24 -4.12 -8.92
C TYR A 270 -6.43 -3.12 -8.11
N ASN A 271 -5.45 -2.47 -8.77
CA ASN A 271 -4.69 -1.35 -8.26
C ASN A 271 -5.18 -0.06 -8.92
N ALA A 272 -5.84 0.80 -8.16
CA ALA A 272 -6.21 2.14 -8.60
C ALA A 272 -5.06 3.10 -8.29
N ILE A 273 -4.47 3.73 -9.31
CA ILE A 273 -3.18 4.42 -9.23
C ILE A 273 -3.13 5.69 -10.08
N ALA A 274 -2.06 6.46 -9.91
CA ALA A 274 -1.65 7.51 -10.85
C ALA A 274 -0.89 6.91 -12.06
N TYR A 275 -0.48 7.76 -13.02
CA TYR A 275 0.18 7.31 -14.26
C TYR A 275 1.62 6.81 -14.10
N LYS A 276 2.29 7.13 -13.02
CA LYS A 276 3.75 6.92 -12.84
C LYS A 276 4.16 5.45 -12.93
N SER A 277 3.39 4.56 -12.31
CA SER A 277 3.68 3.12 -12.34
C SER A 277 3.51 2.47 -13.72
N PHE A 278 2.80 3.11 -14.65
CA PHE A 278 2.71 2.62 -16.04
C PHE A 278 4.06 2.71 -16.75
N PHE A 279 4.79 3.84 -16.62
CA PHE A 279 6.15 3.97 -17.17
C PHE A 279 7.06 2.88 -16.64
N THR A 280 7.04 2.68 -15.32
CA THR A 280 7.87 1.67 -14.66
C THR A 280 7.52 0.25 -15.14
N LEU A 281 6.23 -0.08 -15.28
CA LEU A 281 5.80 -1.38 -15.78
C LEU A 281 6.31 -1.62 -17.21
N PHE A 282 6.07 -0.68 -18.11
CA PHE A 282 6.45 -0.83 -19.50
C PHE A 282 7.97 -0.91 -19.69
N ASN A 283 8.73 -0.12 -18.94
CA ASN A 283 10.20 -0.15 -18.94
C ASN A 283 10.73 -1.47 -18.38
N MET A 284 10.34 -1.88 -17.17
CA MET A 284 10.85 -3.09 -16.53
C MET A 284 10.50 -4.37 -17.30
N THR A 285 9.45 -4.35 -18.09
CA THR A 285 9.01 -5.49 -18.91
C THR A 285 9.47 -5.40 -20.36
N ASN A 286 10.23 -4.36 -20.73
CA ASN A 286 10.66 -4.06 -22.10
C ASN A 286 9.49 -3.91 -23.11
N ALA A 287 8.28 -3.60 -22.63
CA ALA A 287 7.14 -3.36 -23.50
C ALA A 287 7.33 -2.06 -24.31
N ASP A 288 7.90 -1.03 -23.69
CA ASP A 288 8.20 0.28 -24.29
C ASP A 288 9.25 0.21 -25.42
N THR A 289 10.21 -0.70 -25.31
CA THR A 289 11.22 -0.90 -26.36
C THR A 289 10.62 -1.56 -27.62
N GLN A 290 9.56 -2.34 -27.45
CA GLN A 290 8.82 -2.97 -28.55
C GLN A 290 7.75 -2.04 -29.14
N ASN A 291 7.27 -1.09 -28.35
CA ASN A 291 6.33 -0.07 -28.79
C ASN A 291 6.60 1.26 -28.08
N SER A 292 7.26 2.18 -28.79
CA SER A 292 7.64 3.48 -28.26
C SER A 292 6.46 4.40 -27.86
N SER A 293 5.22 4.07 -28.23
CA SER A 293 4.06 4.82 -27.75
C SER A 293 3.86 4.66 -26.23
N LEU A 294 4.38 3.59 -25.65
CA LEU A 294 4.32 3.31 -24.21
C LEU A 294 5.27 4.17 -23.36
N THR A 295 6.16 4.95 -23.98
CA THR A 295 6.95 5.99 -23.29
C THR A 295 6.15 7.29 -23.09
N GLY A 296 4.93 7.37 -23.63
CA GLY A 296 4.05 8.53 -23.50
C GLY A 296 3.26 8.54 -22.19
N LEU A 297 2.81 9.75 -21.77
CA LEU A 297 1.84 9.86 -20.67
C LEU A 297 0.55 9.14 -21.04
N VAL A 298 0.11 8.22 -20.22
CA VAL A 298 -1.18 7.54 -20.40
C VAL A 298 -2.33 8.51 -20.12
N ASN A 299 -3.46 8.31 -20.81
CA ASN A 299 -4.67 9.14 -20.61
C ASN A 299 -5.35 8.85 -19.27
N TYR A 300 -6.29 9.72 -18.86
CA TYR A 300 -7.19 9.43 -17.75
C TYR A 300 -7.97 8.14 -18.01
N ALA A 301 -8.26 7.38 -16.96
CA ALA A 301 -8.90 6.07 -17.01
C ALA A 301 -8.22 5.05 -17.96
N ALA A 302 -6.91 5.24 -18.23
CA ALA A 302 -6.11 4.22 -18.92
C ALA A 302 -5.99 2.96 -18.04
N SER A 303 -6.09 1.78 -18.68
CA SER A 303 -6.10 0.51 -17.99
C SER A 303 -5.11 -0.49 -18.58
N VAL A 304 -4.25 -1.04 -17.74
CA VAL A 304 -3.51 -2.27 -17.99
C VAL A 304 -4.28 -3.43 -17.39
N ALA A 305 -4.39 -4.52 -18.14
CA ALA A 305 -4.86 -5.80 -17.65
C ALA A 305 -3.77 -6.87 -17.92
N ILE A 306 -3.23 -7.44 -16.85
CA ILE A 306 -2.38 -8.63 -16.93
C ILE A 306 -3.30 -9.83 -16.73
N GLU A 307 -3.70 -10.46 -17.82
CA GLU A 307 -4.55 -11.65 -17.79
C GLU A 307 -3.73 -12.87 -17.36
N VAL A 308 -4.17 -13.56 -16.31
CA VAL A 308 -3.67 -14.89 -15.93
C VAL A 308 -4.50 -15.91 -16.67
N ARG A 309 -3.86 -16.71 -17.53
CA ARG A 309 -4.55 -17.60 -18.46
C ARG A 309 -4.05 -19.04 -18.33
N GLN A 310 -4.97 -19.99 -18.44
CA GLN A 310 -4.64 -21.41 -18.52
C GLN A 310 -4.62 -21.85 -19.99
N PRO A 311 -3.49 -22.30 -20.54
CA PRO A 311 -3.45 -22.88 -21.87
C PRO A 311 -4.33 -24.14 -21.96
N ASP A 312 -5.10 -24.30 -23.04
CA ASP A 312 -5.96 -25.49 -23.26
C ASP A 312 -5.11 -26.76 -23.45
N SER A 313 -3.86 -26.59 -23.87
CA SER A 313 -2.87 -27.68 -23.94
C SER A 313 -2.40 -28.18 -22.55
N GLY A 314 -2.83 -27.52 -21.48
CA GLY A 314 -2.33 -27.75 -20.13
C GLY A 314 -0.97 -27.12 -19.87
N GLY A 315 -0.39 -27.41 -18.72
CA GLY A 315 0.90 -26.88 -18.31
C GLY A 315 0.77 -25.67 -17.37
N GLU A 316 1.84 -24.89 -17.29
CA GLU A 316 1.91 -23.70 -16.46
C GLU A 316 0.98 -22.59 -16.98
N PRO A 317 0.28 -21.85 -16.09
CA PRO A 317 -0.43 -20.65 -16.49
C PRO A 317 0.48 -19.62 -17.15
N VAL A 318 -0.09 -18.84 -18.05
CA VAL A 318 0.61 -17.80 -18.82
C VAL A 318 -0.01 -16.43 -18.53
N LEU A 319 0.77 -15.38 -18.81
CA LEU A 319 0.35 -13.99 -18.66
C LEU A 319 0.27 -13.32 -20.03
N ARG A 320 -0.79 -12.55 -20.23
CA ARG A 320 -0.98 -11.67 -21.40
C ARG A 320 -1.11 -10.24 -20.96
N LEU A 321 -0.33 -9.34 -21.59
CA LEU A 321 -0.41 -7.90 -21.34
C LEU A 321 -1.42 -7.27 -22.29
N GLN A 322 -2.48 -6.70 -21.72
CA GLN A 322 -3.48 -5.90 -22.41
C GLN A 322 -3.39 -4.45 -21.93
N PHE A 323 -3.51 -3.50 -22.84
CA PHE A 323 -3.51 -2.08 -22.50
C PHE A 323 -4.54 -1.32 -23.33
N LYS A 324 -5.28 -0.41 -22.68
CA LYS A 324 -6.23 0.52 -23.26
C LYS A 324 -5.92 1.93 -22.75
N ASN A 325 -5.58 2.85 -23.64
CA ASN A 325 -5.13 4.20 -23.26
C ASN A 325 -6.29 5.18 -23.06
N GLY A 326 -7.12 4.90 -22.06
CA GLY A 326 -8.27 5.74 -21.70
C GLY A 326 -9.52 5.44 -22.53
N THR A 327 -10.53 6.32 -22.41
CA THR A 327 -11.86 6.09 -22.99
C THR A 327 -11.95 6.40 -24.49
N LEU A 328 -10.93 7.04 -25.06
CA LEU A 328 -10.90 7.38 -26.50
C LEU A 328 -10.54 6.20 -27.41
N GLU A 329 -9.98 5.12 -26.84
CA GLU A 329 -9.75 3.89 -27.58
C GLU A 329 -10.98 2.98 -27.47
N ASP A 330 -11.35 2.34 -28.56
CA ASP A 330 -12.52 1.45 -28.62
C ASP A 330 -12.26 0.12 -27.88
N ALA A 331 -11.04 -0.40 -27.96
CA ALA A 331 -10.66 -1.69 -27.38
C ALA A 331 -9.25 -1.70 -26.83
N GLN A 332 -9.02 -2.58 -25.85
CA GLN A 332 -7.67 -2.92 -25.40
C GLN A 332 -6.89 -3.65 -26.49
N GLN A 333 -5.57 -3.43 -26.50
CA GLN A 333 -4.65 -4.08 -27.42
C GLN A 333 -3.69 -4.99 -26.64
N THR A 334 -3.31 -6.11 -27.27
CA THR A 334 -2.25 -7.00 -26.72
C THR A 334 -0.88 -6.43 -27.05
N PHE A 335 -0.05 -6.29 -26.03
CA PHE A 335 1.32 -5.83 -26.20
C PHE A 335 2.32 -6.95 -25.93
N ASN A 336 3.37 -6.96 -26.73
CA ASN A 336 4.53 -7.79 -26.47
C ASN A 336 5.34 -7.22 -25.31
N TRP A 337 5.92 -8.10 -24.51
CA TRP A 337 6.76 -7.76 -23.37
C TRP A 337 7.86 -8.80 -23.15
N PHE A 338 8.85 -8.51 -22.30
CA PHE A 338 10.00 -9.38 -22.05
C PHE A 338 10.75 -9.82 -23.31
N ASN A 339 10.74 -8.97 -24.36
CA ASN A 339 11.34 -9.27 -25.67
C ASN A 339 10.79 -10.55 -26.33
N THR A 340 9.55 -10.94 -26.00
CA THR A 340 8.85 -12.09 -26.57
C THR A 340 7.62 -11.67 -27.34
N THR A 341 7.10 -12.55 -28.19
CA THR A 341 5.82 -12.37 -28.86
C THR A 341 4.79 -13.29 -28.22
N GLY A 342 3.62 -12.69 -27.85
CA GLY A 342 2.51 -13.43 -27.27
C GLY A 342 2.60 -13.59 -25.75
N ASP A 343 1.95 -14.63 -25.25
CA ASP A 343 1.84 -14.89 -23.81
C ASP A 343 3.17 -15.41 -23.24
N ILE A 344 3.44 -15.08 -21.98
CA ILE A 344 4.64 -15.54 -21.26
C ILE A 344 4.26 -16.45 -20.08
N PRO A 345 5.05 -17.46 -19.72
CA PRO A 345 4.84 -18.22 -18.50
C PRO A 345 4.85 -17.36 -17.25
N VAL A 346 4.00 -17.66 -16.25
CA VAL A 346 4.01 -16.97 -14.94
C VAL A 346 5.41 -17.00 -14.31
N SER A 347 6.11 -18.15 -14.44
CA SER A 347 7.49 -18.29 -13.95
C SER A 347 8.48 -17.32 -14.61
N THR A 348 8.29 -16.97 -15.88
CA THR A 348 9.13 -15.97 -16.57
C THR A 348 8.99 -14.61 -15.91
N PHE A 349 7.75 -14.14 -15.68
CA PHE A 349 7.46 -12.86 -15.03
C PHE A 349 8.04 -12.83 -13.61
N THR A 350 7.73 -13.86 -12.82
CA THR A 350 8.13 -13.93 -11.42
C THR A 350 9.66 -14.04 -11.29
N ASN A 351 10.32 -14.95 -12.01
CA ASN A 351 11.77 -15.14 -11.90
C ASN A 351 12.56 -13.90 -12.35
N TYR A 352 12.04 -13.16 -13.33
CA TYR A 352 12.71 -11.96 -13.82
C TYR A 352 12.58 -10.77 -12.85
N LEU A 353 11.41 -10.57 -12.25
CA LEU A 353 11.10 -9.39 -11.43
C LEU A 353 11.30 -9.61 -9.91
N ALA A 354 11.18 -10.85 -9.41
CA ALA A 354 11.32 -11.12 -7.97
C ALA A 354 12.67 -10.66 -7.36
N PRO A 355 13.82 -10.77 -8.05
CA PRO A 355 15.10 -10.30 -7.48
C PRO A 355 15.15 -8.80 -7.17
N VAL A 356 14.29 -7.99 -7.79
CA VAL A 356 14.26 -6.53 -7.63
C VAL A 356 13.04 -6.01 -6.89
N ALA A 357 12.13 -6.91 -6.51
CA ALA A 357 10.95 -6.57 -5.72
C ALA A 357 11.33 -6.03 -4.33
N ILE A 358 10.60 -5.04 -3.85
CA ILE A 358 10.71 -4.50 -2.49
C ILE A 358 9.61 -5.15 -1.66
N ASN A 359 9.98 -6.18 -0.88
CA ASN A 359 9.02 -7.11 -0.29
C ASN A 359 8.40 -6.64 1.04
N SER A 360 8.92 -5.57 1.62
CA SER A 360 8.42 -5.06 2.91
C SER A 360 8.74 -3.59 3.10
N THR A 361 8.01 -2.92 4.00
CA THR A 361 8.36 -1.56 4.43
C THR A 361 9.80 -1.48 4.97
N ALA A 362 10.28 -2.52 5.65
CA ALA A 362 11.67 -2.55 6.14
C ALA A 362 12.71 -2.58 4.99
N ASP A 363 12.41 -3.26 3.89
CA ASP A 363 13.27 -3.26 2.71
C ASP A 363 13.20 -1.93 1.98
N TRP A 364 12.01 -1.35 1.89
CA TRP A 364 11.83 0.00 1.33
C TRP A 364 12.63 1.04 2.13
N CYS A 365 12.57 1.01 3.47
CA CYS A 365 13.34 1.91 4.32
C CYS A 365 14.85 1.84 4.03
N LYS A 366 15.38 0.64 3.77
CA LYS A 366 16.79 0.44 3.39
C LYS A 366 17.08 1.01 2.00
N VAL A 367 16.23 0.68 1.00
CA VAL A 367 16.39 1.14 -0.39
C VAL A 367 16.30 2.65 -0.47
N CYS A 368 15.39 3.27 0.28
CA CYS A 368 15.19 4.71 0.30
C CYS A 368 16.06 5.47 1.31
N SER A 369 16.95 4.77 2.04
CA SER A 369 17.77 5.37 3.11
C SER A 369 16.94 6.14 4.14
N ASN A 370 15.66 5.76 4.31
CA ASN A 370 14.71 6.42 5.19
C ASN A 370 14.73 5.76 6.58
N THR A 371 14.85 6.58 7.63
CA THR A 371 14.94 6.11 9.01
C THR A 371 13.84 6.68 9.91
N GLN A 372 12.97 7.54 9.39
CA GLN A 372 12.00 8.31 10.18
C GLN A 372 10.58 8.19 9.65
N ASP A 373 10.38 8.49 8.35
CA ASP A 373 9.05 8.60 7.76
C ASP A 373 8.46 7.24 7.36
N ARG A 374 7.18 7.23 7.05
CA ARG A 374 6.46 6.09 6.45
C ARG A 374 6.67 4.76 7.21
N GLY A 375 6.71 4.84 8.54
CA GLY A 375 6.88 3.67 9.41
C GLY A 375 8.33 3.26 9.69
N CYS A 376 9.33 3.83 9.00
CA CYS A 376 10.75 3.48 9.18
C CYS A 376 11.25 3.73 10.61
N GLY A 377 10.82 4.85 11.23
CA GLY A 377 11.17 5.15 12.62
C GLY A 377 10.71 4.08 13.61
N ALA A 378 9.49 3.58 13.42
CA ALA A 378 8.94 2.50 14.26
C ALA A 378 9.71 1.18 14.06
N ILE A 379 10.06 0.85 12.81
CA ILE A 379 10.86 -0.34 12.47
C ILE A 379 12.26 -0.24 13.08
N ALA A 380 12.93 0.91 12.98
CA ALA A 380 14.23 1.15 13.58
C ALA A 380 14.21 1.05 15.12
N ALA A 381 13.18 1.62 15.76
CA ALA A 381 12.97 1.51 17.20
C ALA A 381 12.75 0.06 17.64
N ALA A 382 11.92 -0.70 16.93
CA ALA A 382 11.67 -2.12 17.21
C ALA A 382 12.95 -2.96 17.07
N ALA A 383 13.75 -2.73 16.03
CA ALA A 383 15.03 -3.39 15.83
C ALA A 383 16.02 -3.08 16.96
N SER A 384 16.08 -1.82 17.40
CA SER A 384 16.93 -1.40 18.53
C SER A 384 16.51 -2.07 19.85
N GLN A 385 15.20 -2.17 20.12
CA GLN A 385 14.68 -2.86 21.31
C GLN A 385 14.98 -4.37 21.27
N ALA A 386 14.83 -5.01 20.11
CA ALA A 386 15.16 -6.41 19.92
C ALA A 386 16.65 -6.67 20.18
N ALA A 387 17.54 -5.82 19.63
CA ALA A 387 18.98 -5.89 19.87
C ALA A 387 19.35 -5.70 21.36
N ALA A 388 18.75 -4.72 22.04
CA ALA A 388 18.94 -4.49 23.47
C ALA A 388 18.45 -5.69 24.31
N SER A 389 17.32 -6.29 23.94
CA SER A 389 16.78 -7.48 24.62
C SER A 389 17.69 -8.70 24.44
N GLN A 390 18.25 -8.90 23.24
CA GLN A 390 19.22 -9.97 22.96
C GLN A 390 20.52 -9.76 23.71
N ALA A 391 21.05 -8.53 23.77
CA ALA A 391 22.24 -8.19 24.55
C ALA A 391 22.03 -8.43 26.06
N ALA A 392 20.84 -8.07 26.58
CA ALA A 392 20.48 -8.34 27.97
C ALA A 392 20.34 -9.84 28.26
N ALA A 393 19.82 -10.62 27.32
CA ALA A 393 19.75 -12.08 27.42
C ALA A 393 21.12 -12.73 27.37
N ALA A 394 22.01 -12.29 26.48
CA ALA A 394 23.40 -12.77 26.39
C ALA A 394 24.18 -12.47 27.66
N ASN A 395 24.03 -11.27 28.23
CA ASN A 395 24.64 -10.91 29.52
C ASN A 395 24.13 -11.76 30.71
N ARG A 396 22.86 -12.21 30.66
CA ARG A 396 22.32 -13.12 31.70
C ARG A 396 22.90 -14.53 31.61
N VAL A 397 23.25 -15.00 30.42
CA VAL A 397 23.88 -16.32 30.22
C VAL A 397 25.33 -16.35 30.77
N HIS A 398 26.00 -15.20 30.84
CA HIS A 398 27.36 -15.09 31.39
C HIS A 398 27.42 -14.79 32.89
N GLN A 399 26.29 -14.64 33.59
CA GLN A 399 26.28 -14.53 35.05
C GLN A 399 26.28 -15.94 35.64
N PRO A 400 27.35 -16.33 36.38
CA PRO A 400 27.48 -17.68 36.91
C PRO A 400 26.43 -18.03 37.99
N ILE A 401 25.71 -17.04 38.52
CA ILE A 401 24.62 -17.23 39.49
C ILE A 401 23.51 -16.20 39.20
N SER A 402 22.26 -16.68 38.97
CA SER A 402 21.13 -15.76 38.82
C SER A 402 20.93 -14.91 40.11
N PRO A 403 20.41 -13.68 40.03
CA PRO A 403 20.11 -12.86 41.24
C PRO A 403 19.23 -13.58 42.25
N VAL A 404 18.32 -14.46 41.78
CA VAL A 404 17.50 -15.33 42.63
C VAL A 404 18.36 -16.42 43.30
N GLY A 405 19.28 -17.04 42.54
CA GLY A 405 20.22 -18.03 43.06
C GLY A 405 21.21 -17.44 44.07
N ALA A 406 21.69 -16.21 43.81
CA ALA A 406 22.54 -15.49 44.78
C ALA A 406 21.79 -15.14 46.07
N GLY A 407 20.48 -14.80 45.97
CA GLY A 407 19.63 -14.57 47.14
C GLY A 407 19.42 -15.83 47.97
N PHE A 408 19.18 -16.97 47.35
CA PHE A 408 19.05 -18.27 48.04
C PHE A 408 20.38 -18.74 48.66
N LEU A 409 21.49 -18.55 47.98
CA LEU A 409 22.82 -18.87 48.54
C LEU A 409 23.16 -17.96 49.74
N GLY A 410 22.87 -16.65 49.68
CA GLY A 410 23.04 -15.74 50.81
C GLY A 410 22.15 -16.08 52.00
N ALA A 411 20.87 -16.37 51.79
CA ALA A 411 19.93 -16.77 52.82
C ALA A 411 20.31 -18.13 53.44
N GLY A 412 20.76 -19.10 52.62
CA GLY A 412 21.25 -20.40 53.12
C GLY A 412 22.50 -20.29 53.94
N LEU A 413 23.47 -19.44 53.53
CA LEU A 413 24.70 -19.22 54.26
C LEU A 413 24.46 -18.52 55.62
N THR A 414 23.58 -17.51 55.67
CA THR A 414 23.19 -16.82 56.91
C THR A 414 22.47 -17.75 57.86
N LEU A 415 21.58 -18.61 57.39
CA LEU A 415 20.88 -19.61 58.21
C LEU A 415 21.86 -20.65 58.79
N PHE A 416 22.81 -21.10 57.97
CA PHE A 416 23.86 -22.02 58.38
C PHE A 416 24.76 -21.43 59.47
N VAL A 417 25.23 -20.20 59.33
CA VAL A 417 26.03 -19.48 60.33
C VAL A 417 25.26 -19.26 61.63
N ALA A 418 23.94 -18.90 61.48
CA ALA A 418 23.07 -18.75 62.67
C ALA A 418 22.89 -20.07 63.45
N LEU A 419 22.71 -21.18 62.74
CA LEU A 419 22.58 -22.52 63.31
C LEU A 419 23.90 -22.97 63.94
N CYS A 420 25.03 -22.69 63.34
CA CYS A 420 26.38 -22.96 63.95
C CYS A 420 26.61 -22.16 65.22
N MET A 421 26.26 -20.87 65.26
CA MET A 421 26.38 -20.04 66.47
C MET A 421 25.42 -20.52 67.55
N LEU A 422 24.16 -20.89 67.23
CA LEU A 422 23.23 -21.48 68.20
C LEU A 422 23.75 -22.81 68.76
N GLY A 423 24.32 -23.67 67.89
CA GLY A 423 24.95 -24.93 68.29
C GLY A 423 26.12 -24.71 69.21
N MET A 424 26.99 -23.69 68.94
CA MET A 424 28.12 -23.33 69.75
C MET A 424 27.70 -22.79 71.11
N LEU A 425 26.66 -21.94 71.16
CA LEU A 425 26.08 -21.44 72.40
C LEU A 425 25.47 -22.56 73.27
N PHE A 426 24.90 -23.57 72.63
CA PHE A 426 24.39 -24.76 73.26
C PHE A 426 25.46 -25.66 73.81
N PHE A 427 26.56 -25.81 73.06
CA PHE A 427 27.76 -26.59 73.51
C PHE A 427 28.52 -25.92 74.63
N LEU A 428 28.55 -24.58 74.68
CA LEU A 428 29.16 -23.78 75.75
C LEU A 428 28.30 -23.65 77.02
N GLY A 429 27.16 -24.33 77.07
CA GLY A 429 26.25 -24.37 78.23
C GLY A 429 25.47 -23.07 78.48
N MET A 430 25.52 -22.08 77.56
CA MET A 430 24.85 -20.79 77.75
C MET A 430 23.34 -20.82 77.39
N LEU A 431 22.82 -21.87 76.71
CA LEU A 431 21.42 -22.08 76.42
C LEU A 431 21.00 -23.47 76.98
N SER A 432 20.06 -23.50 77.92
CA SER A 432 19.43 -24.73 78.40
C SER A 432 18.01 -24.81 77.98
N VAL A 433 17.61 -25.94 77.35
CA VAL A 433 16.19 -26.23 77.00
C VAL A 433 15.50 -26.75 78.27
N GLY A 434 14.75 -25.88 78.96
CA GLY A 434 13.95 -26.23 80.09
C GLY A 434 12.75 -27.09 79.70
N ARG A 435 12.69 -28.33 80.22
CA ARG A 435 11.51 -29.20 80.12
C ARG A 435 10.45 -28.72 81.11
N GLY A 436 9.45 -27.98 80.65
CA GLY A 436 8.29 -27.57 81.46
C GLY A 436 7.36 -28.75 81.78
N ARG A 437 7.26 -29.00 83.09
CA ARG A 437 6.31 -29.95 83.68
C ARG A 437 4.89 -29.42 83.52
N ARG A 438 4.00 -30.22 82.90
CA ARG A 438 2.54 -30.00 82.83
C ARG A 438 1.93 -30.19 84.22
N THR A 439 1.37 -29.16 84.78
CA THR A 439 0.34 -29.27 85.85
C THR A 439 -1.04 -29.05 85.26
N ARG A 440 -1.88 -30.01 85.53
CA ARG A 440 -3.30 -30.14 85.11
C ARG A 440 -4.09 -29.34 86.14
N GLN A 441 -4.87 -28.33 85.60
CA GLN A 441 -5.99 -27.82 86.40
C GLN A 441 -7.23 -27.70 85.46
N ARG A 442 -8.32 -28.24 86.01
CA ARG A 442 -9.68 -28.33 85.38
C ARG A 442 -10.42 -27.00 85.54
N SER A 443 -11.24 -26.78 84.60
CA SER A 443 -12.64 -26.43 84.70
C SER A 443 -13.04 -25.07 84.10
N ALA A 444 -14.16 -25.18 83.36
CA ALA A 444 -15.20 -24.24 82.99
C ALA A 444 -15.12 -23.58 81.60
N SER A 445 -15.94 -24.08 80.73
CA SER A 445 -16.55 -23.41 79.58
C SER A 445 -17.52 -22.30 80.07
N PRO A 446 -17.96 -21.27 79.31
CA PRO A 446 -18.40 -21.39 77.88
C PRO A 446 -18.20 -20.19 76.97
N GLN A 447 -18.62 -20.37 75.71
CA GLN A 447 -19.09 -19.43 74.66
C GLN A 447 -18.09 -18.87 73.68
N SER A 448 -18.39 -19.40 72.50
CA SER A 448 -18.32 -18.97 71.10
C SER A 448 -17.99 -17.51 70.77
N HIS A 449 -16.96 -17.33 69.93
CA HIS A 449 -17.06 -16.47 68.76
C HIS A 449 -16.03 -16.96 67.73
N ASP A 450 -16.59 -17.43 66.59
CA ASP A 450 -15.82 -17.74 65.37
C ASP A 450 -15.17 -16.48 64.80
N VAL A 451 -13.87 -16.48 64.67
CA VAL A 451 -13.15 -15.55 63.80
C VAL A 451 -12.34 -16.38 62.83
N ARG A 452 -12.85 -16.49 61.60
CA ARG A 452 -12.10 -17.06 60.50
C ARG A 452 -11.08 -16.05 60.02
N PHE A 453 -9.80 -16.39 60.14
CA PHE A 453 -8.76 -15.70 59.40
C PHE A 453 -8.66 -16.30 57.99
N VAL A 454 -8.97 -15.47 57.02
CA VAL A 454 -8.74 -15.76 55.58
C VAL A 454 -7.40 -15.16 55.23
N PHE A 455 -6.46 -16.00 54.83
CA PHE A 455 -5.19 -15.53 54.25
C PHE A 455 -5.45 -15.19 52.77
N PHE A 456 -5.36 -13.90 52.42
CA PHE A 456 -5.28 -13.47 51.06
C PHE A 456 -3.80 -13.42 50.62
N PHE A 457 -3.44 -14.24 49.64
CA PHE A 457 -2.26 -14.05 48.83
C PHE A 457 -2.58 -13.03 47.76
N SER A 458 -2.01 -11.84 47.83
CA SER A 458 -2.05 -10.85 46.75
C SER A 458 -0.72 -10.85 46.02
N SER A 459 -0.78 -11.28 44.74
CA SER A 459 0.25 -10.98 43.75
C SER A 459 0.05 -9.57 43.23
N PRO A 460 1.09 -8.77 43.04
CA PRO A 460 0.96 -7.47 42.38
C PRO A 460 1.18 -7.61 40.88
N CYS A 461 0.12 -7.48 40.08
CA CYS A 461 0.24 -7.12 38.69
C CYS A 461 0.02 -5.61 38.58
N LEU A 462 1.05 -4.87 38.20
CA LEU A 462 0.96 -3.46 37.83
C LEU A 462 0.31 -3.33 36.45
N VAL A 463 -0.90 -2.77 36.41
CA VAL A 463 -1.50 -2.21 35.19
C VAL A 463 -1.53 -0.69 35.36
N SER A 464 -0.74 0.01 34.59
CA SER A 464 -0.78 1.48 34.49
C SER A 464 -1.89 1.87 33.54
N LEU A 465 -2.98 2.43 34.07
CA LEU A 465 -4.04 3.08 33.29
C LEU A 465 -3.75 4.59 33.24
N PHE A 466 -3.50 5.11 32.05
CA PHE A 466 -3.58 6.53 31.77
C PHE A 466 -5.03 6.92 31.48
N LEU A 467 -5.66 7.64 32.38
CA LEU A 467 -6.88 8.40 32.12
C LEU A 467 -6.49 9.80 31.70
N THR A 468 -6.80 10.19 30.48
CA THR A 468 -6.88 11.58 30.06
C THR A 468 -8.34 12.00 30.04
N CYS A 469 -8.72 12.91 30.91
CA CYS A 469 -9.98 13.66 30.88
C CYS A 469 -10.00 14.56 29.66
N PHE A 470 -11.05 14.43 28.84
CA PHE A 470 -11.46 15.45 27.89
C PHE A 470 -12.48 16.37 28.58
N ASP A 471 -12.11 17.63 28.67
CA ASP A 471 -13.01 18.69 29.09
C ASP A 471 -13.66 19.28 27.82
N GLN A 472 -14.99 19.21 27.75
CA GLN A 472 -15.78 19.89 26.73
C GLN A 472 -16.16 21.26 27.23
N THR A 473 -15.71 22.29 26.57
CA THR A 473 -16.38 23.59 26.63
C THR A 473 -16.88 23.98 25.25
N ASN A 474 -18.21 24.08 25.18
CA ASN A 474 -18.98 24.74 24.12
C ASN A 474 -18.57 26.20 23.95
N SER A 475 -18.39 26.63 22.70
CA SER A 475 -18.83 28.01 22.36
C SER A 475 -19.41 28.02 20.94
N VAL A 476 -20.68 28.29 20.88
CA VAL A 476 -21.46 28.78 19.74
C VAL A 476 -21.07 30.23 19.52
N GLU A 477 -20.68 30.59 18.28
CA GLU A 477 -21.10 31.89 17.76
C GLU A 477 -21.02 31.95 16.24
N LYS A 478 -22.04 32.58 15.73
CA LYS A 478 -22.43 32.86 14.34
C LYS A 478 -21.42 33.76 13.59
N HIS A 479 -21.15 33.48 12.34
CA HIS A 479 -21.52 34.34 11.20
C HIS A 479 -21.30 33.54 9.89
#